data_7a183ca81dcc52b8e97329bdc1d9d84f
#
_entry.id   7a183ca81dcc52b8e97329bdc1d9d84f
#
_cell.length_a   1.000
_cell.length_b   1.000
_cell.length_c   1.000
_cell.angle_alpha   90.00
_cell.angle_beta   90.00
_cell.angle_gamma   90.00
#
_symmetry.space_group_name_H-M   'P 1'
#
loop_
_entity.id
_entity.type
_entity.pdbx_description
1 polymer ?
#
loop_
_entity_poly.entity_id
_entity_poly.type
_entity_poly.pdbx_seq_one_letter_code
_entity_poly.pdbx_strand_id
1 'polypeptide(L)'
;MAERRPVLMFDSGIGGLTVLREARVLMPERRFVYVADDAAFPYGAWEEAALKGHILGLFGELLRRYRPAISVIACNTASTLVIEALREAFPGHPFVGTVPAIKPAAERTRSGLVSVLATPGTVRRQYTRDLIGTWARKCHVRLVGSDRLAALAETYMREGFVEEAAVRAEIAPCFIEQDGRFTDIVVLACTHYPFLVNRMRKTAPWPVDWIDPAEAIARRALALLAEVDGEKAGLRGEEPDLAVFTSGRSDFATRRLMQGFGLTAA
;
A
#
# COMPACT_ATOMS: atom_id res chain seq x y z
N MET A 1 23.89 20.57 13.90
CA MET A 1 23.71 19.67 12.73
C MET A 1 22.25 19.77 12.31
N ALA A 2 21.94 19.78 11.01
CA ALA A 2 20.55 19.85 10.56
C ALA A 2 19.86 18.52 10.91
N GLU A 3 18.63 18.61 11.43
CA GLU A 3 17.78 17.47 11.71
C GLU A 3 17.38 16.77 10.40
N ARG A 4 17.35 15.43 10.42
CA ARG A 4 16.91 14.66 9.26
C ARG A 4 15.41 14.87 9.02
N ARG A 5 15.07 15.30 7.82
CA ARG A 5 13.68 15.40 7.39
C ARG A 5 12.99 14.04 7.44
N PRO A 6 11.72 13.95 7.86
CA PRO A 6 11.03 12.67 7.97
C PRO A 6 10.75 12.03 6.60
N VAL A 7 10.46 10.74 6.61
CA VAL A 7 9.82 10.03 5.49
C VAL A 7 8.30 10.12 5.72
N LEU A 8 7.58 10.70 4.77
CA LEU A 8 6.12 10.72 4.79
C LEU A 8 5.58 9.45 4.13
N MET A 9 4.74 8.72 4.87
CA MET A 9 4.07 7.51 4.40
C MET A 9 2.58 7.80 4.31
N PHE A 10 2.00 7.72 3.12
CA PHE A 10 0.61 8.07 2.86
C PHE A 10 -0.22 6.87 2.43
N ASP A 11 -1.37 6.70 3.06
CA ASP A 11 -2.37 5.69 2.71
C ASP A 11 -3.80 6.22 2.92
N SER A 12 -4.79 5.59 2.33
CA SER A 12 -6.21 5.92 2.53
C SER A 12 -6.76 5.49 3.90
N GLY A 13 -6.00 4.69 4.66
CA GLY A 13 -6.38 4.14 5.95
C GLY A 13 -5.19 3.57 6.70
N ILE A 14 -5.34 2.39 7.29
CA ILE A 14 -4.24 1.72 8.01
C ILE A 14 -3.40 0.77 7.13
N GLY A 15 -3.78 0.55 5.88
CA GLY A 15 -3.13 -0.43 5.00
C GLY A 15 -1.64 -0.20 4.84
N GLY A 16 -1.23 1.06 4.70
CA GLY A 16 0.17 1.44 4.54
C GLY A 16 1.09 1.10 5.72
N LEU A 17 0.53 0.70 6.88
CA LEU A 17 1.32 0.19 8.00
C LEU A 17 2.10 -1.08 7.63
N THR A 18 1.65 -1.84 6.64
CA THR A 18 2.40 -2.99 6.10
C THR A 18 3.71 -2.54 5.46
N VAL A 19 3.67 -1.45 4.69
CA VAL A 19 4.85 -0.84 4.07
C VAL A 19 5.72 -0.15 5.13
N LEU A 20 5.12 0.54 6.10
CA LEU A 20 5.84 1.18 7.21
C LEU A 20 6.65 0.16 8.01
N ARG A 21 6.10 -1.01 8.29
CA ARG A 21 6.80 -2.08 9.00
C ARG A 21 8.09 -2.47 8.30
N GLU A 22 8.05 -2.70 6.99
CA GLU A 22 9.22 -3.03 6.20
C GLU A 22 10.21 -1.85 6.09
N ALA A 23 9.67 -0.63 5.95
CA ALA A 23 10.48 0.58 5.90
C ALA A 23 11.26 0.82 7.20
N ARG A 24 10.68 0.53 8.36
CA ARG A 24 11.36 0.64 9.66
C ARG A 24 12.51 -0.36 9.82
N VAL A 25 12.36 -1.57 9.29
CA VAL A 25 13.44 -2.56 9.28
C VAL A 25 14.63 -2.07 8.46
N LEU A 26 14.36 -1.47 7.30
CA LEU A 26 15.41 -0.99 6.39
C LEU A 26 15.97 0.39 6.77
N MET A 27 15.21 1.21 7.46
CA MET A 27 15.53 2.61 7.79
C MET A 27 15.26 2.90 9.27
N PRO A 28 15.87 2.16 10.24
CA PRO A 28 15.53 2.26 11.66
C PRO A 28 15.86 3.66 12.24
N GLU A 29 16.83 4.35 11.66
CA GLU A 29 17.26 5.69 12.08
C GLU A 29 16.44 6.83 11.46
N ARG A 30 15.34 6.51 10.77
CA ARG A 30 14.48 7.53 10.16
C ARG A 30 13.26 7.79 11.02
N ARG A 31 12.89 9.08 11.04
CA ARG A 31 11.60 9.51 11.54
C ARG A 31 10.55 9.30 10.44
N PHE A 32 9.38 8.79 10.83
CA PHE A 32 8.25 8.60 9.94
C PHE A 32 7.07 9.49 10.33
N VAL A 33 6.40 10.04 9.33
CA VAL A 33 5.08 10.66 9.47
C VAL A 33 4.13 9.81 8.63
N TYR A 34 3.31 9.01 9.30
CA TYR A 34 2.27 8.21 8.67
C TYR A 34 0.99 9.02 8.56
N VAL A 35 0.47 9.17 7.36
CA VAL A 35 -0.79 9.89 7.11
C VAL A 35 -1.83 8.89 6.62
N ALA A 36 -2.88 8.70 7.42
CA ALA A 36 -4.07 7.97 7.04
C ALA A 36 -5.14 8.97 6.58
N ASP A 37 -5.51 8.94 5.30
CA ASP A 37 -6.61 9.76 4.78
C ASP A 37 -7.97 9.06 5.02
N ASP A 38 -8.23 8.79 6.29
CA ASP A 38 -9.38 8.04 6.77
C ASP A 38 -10.71 8.79 6.60
N ALA A 39 -10.69 10.10 6.48
CA ALA A 39 -11.87 10.90 6.16
C ALA A 39 -12.43 10.60 4.77
N ALA A 40 -11.56 10.16 3.84
CA ALA A 40 -11.91 9.88 2.46
C ALA A 40 -11.94 8.36 2.14
N PHE A 41 -11.72 7.50 3.14
CA PHE A 41 -11.79 6.05 2.98
C PHE A 41 -13.22 5.55 2.73
N PRO A 42 -13.46 4.59 1.81
CA PRO A 42 -12.49 3.90 0.95
C PRO A 42 -12.32 4.59 -0.43
N TYR A 43 -11.12 4.76 -0.90
CA TYR A 43 -10.80 5.38 -2.19
C TYR A 43 -11.37 4.65 -3.41
N GLY A 44 -11.64 3.35 -3.30
CA GLY A 44 -12.22 2.56 -4.38
C GLY A 44 -13.62 3.00 -4.82
N ALA A 45 -14.34 3.75 -3.98
CA ALA A 45 -15.68 4.26 -4.25
C ALA A 45 -15.70 5.65 -4.91
N TRP A 46 -14.54 6.33 -4.98
CA TRP A 46 -14.46 7.69 -5.50
C TRP A 46 -14.44 7.75 -7.02
N GLU A 47 -14.96 8.86 -7.55
CA GLU A 47 -14.73 9.27 -8.94
C GLU A 47 -13.26 9.71 -9.10
N GLU A 48 -12.64 9.36 -10.24
CA GLU A 48 -11.19 9.50 -10.43
C GLU A 48 -10.69 10.95 -10.37
N ALA A 49 -11.39 11.88 -11.03
CA ALA A 49 -10.97 13.28 -11.07
C ALA A 49 -11.13 13.95 -9.69
N ALA A 50 -12.20 13.61 -8.97
CA ALA A 50 -12.45 14.11 -7.61
C ALA A 50 -11.37 13.60 -6.65
N LEU A 51 -11.03 12.30 -6.69
CA LEU A 51 -9.98 11.72 -5.86
C LEU A 51 -8.61 12.32 -6.17
N LYS A 52 -8.30 12.50 -7.46
CA LYS A 52 -7.04 13.14 -7.89
C LYS A 52 -6.91 14.55 -7.33
N GLY A 53 -7.96 15.37 -7.47
CA GLY A 53 -7.98 16.74 -6.96
C GLY A 53 -7.82 16.78 -5.43
N HIS A 54 -8.54 15.91 -4.71
CA HIS A 54 -8.44 15.77 -3.26
C HIS A 54 -7.01 15.47 -2.80
N ILE A 55 -6.39 14.42 -3.37
CA ILE A 55 -5.03 14.01 -2.98
C ILE A 55 -4.00 15.09 -3.31
N LEU A 56 -4.09 15.76 -4.46
CA LEU A 56 -3.18 16.86 -4.82
C LEU A 56 -3.28 18.02 -3.82
N GLY A 57 -4.49 18.42 -3.44
CA GLY A 57 -4.72 19.44 -2.43
C GLY A 57 -4.11 19.06 -1.08
N LEU A 58 -4.39 17.84 -0.63
CA LEU A 58 -3.87 17.31 0.64
C LEU A 58 -2.32 17.27 0.65
N PHE A 59 -1.70 16.86 -0.44
CA PHE A 59 -0.23 16.85 -0.53
C PHE A 59 0.38 18.25 -0.48
N GLY A 60 -0.28 19.28 -1.01
CA GLY A 60 0.15 20.67 -0.86
C GLY A 60 0.25 21.09 0.60
N GLU A 61 -0.65 20.62 1.45
CA GLU A 61 -0.63 20.90 2.90
C GLU A 61 0.42 20.05 3.63
N LEU A 62 0.47 18.75 3.34
CA LEU A 62 1.39 17.81 3.97
C LEU A 62 2.86 18.18 3.72
N LEU A 63 3.22 18.54 2.48
CA LEU A 63 4.57 18.94 2.13
C LEU A 63 4.99 20.24 2.83
N ARG A 64 4.08 21.23 2.96
CA ARG A 64 4.36 22.46 3.72
C ARG A 64 4.56 22.19 5.20
N ARG A 65 3.69 21.35 5.78
CA ARG A 65 3.67 21.10 7.23
C ARG A 65 4.84 20.27 7.70
N TYR A 66 5.10 19.16 7.02
CA TYR A 66 6.08 18.15 7.49
C TYR A 66 7.42 18.23 6.78
N ARG A 67 7.53 18.93 5.66
CA ARG A 67 8.77 19.07 4.85
C ARG A 67 9.51 17.74 4.69
N PRO A 68 8.86 16.64 4.28
CA PRO A 68 9.50 15.34 4.22
C PRO A 68 10.68 15.30 3.25
N ALA A 69 11.63 14.39 3.47
CA ALA A 69 12.70 14.13 2.52
C ALA A 69 12.19 13.46 1.26
N ILE A 70 11.31 12.47 1.44
CA ILE A 70 10.58 11.76 0.40
C ILE A 70 9.16 11.47 0.86
N SER A 71 8.25 11.23 -0.07
CA SER A 71 6.90 10.73 0.23
C SER A 71 6.66 9.37 -0.44
N VAL A 72 6.16 8.41 0.33
CA VAL A 72 5.77 7.08 -0.14
C VAL A 72 4.24 7.03 -0.22
N ILE A 73 3.71 6.86 -1.43
CA ILE A 73 2.29 6.62 -1.65
C ILE A 73 2.04 5.13 -1.49
N ALA A 74 1.79 4.69 -0.25
CA ALA A 74 1.64 3.27 0.06
C ALA A 74 0.35 2.68 -0.52
N CYS A 75 -0.72 3.47 -0.66
CA CYS A 75 -1.99 3.04 -1.22
C CYS A 75 -1.90 2.73 -2.72
N ASN A 76 -2.19 1.49 -3.14
CA ASN A 76 -2.21 1.10 -4.56
C ASN A 76 -3.23 1.92 -5.37
N THR A 77 -4.43 2.12 -4.84
CA THR A 77 -5.51 2.88 -5.50
C THR A 77 -5.08 4.32 -5.76
N ALA A 78 -4.49 4.97 -4.76
CA ALA A 78 -3.94 6.32 -4.90
C ALA A 78 -2.76 6.33 -5.87
N SER A 79 -1.77 5.48 -5.64
CA SER A 79 -0.53 5.48 -6.42
C SER A 79 -0.77 5.32 -7.92
N THR A 80 -1.59 4.35 -8.32
CA THR A 80 -1.91 4.12 -9.74
C THR A 80 -2.73 5.25 -10.38
N LEU A 81 -3.30 6.14 -9.58
CA LEU A 81 -4.08 7.29 -10.06
C LEU A 81 -3.26 8.58 -10.11
N VAL A 82 -2.49 8.87 -9.05
CA VAL A 82 -2.01 10.24 -8.82
C VAL A 82 -0.49 10.41 -8.89
N ILE A 83 0.31 9.32 -8.98
CA ILE A 83 1.76 9.43 -8.84
C ILE A 83 2.40 10.38 -9.85
N GLU A 84 1.96 10.35 -11.11
CA GLU A 84 2.46 11.25 -12.15
C GLU A 84 2.02 12.69 -11.90
N ALA A 85 0.76 12.89 -11.56
CA ALA A 85 0.24 14.23 -11.26
C ALA A 85 0.90 14.85 -10.02
N LEU A 86 1.26 14.04 -9.01
CA LEU A 86 2.03 14.53 -7.86
C LEU A 86 3.45 14.96 -8.28
N ARG A 87 4.10 14.21 -9.14
CA ARG A 87 5.43 14.56 -9.67
C ARG A 87 5.40 15.84 -10.51
N GLU A 88 4.34 16.02 -11.29
CA GLU A 88 4.12 17.25 -12.08
C GLU A 88 3.80 18.46 -11.20
N ALA A 89 2.94 18.30 -10.20
CA ALA A 89 2.53 19.39 -9.31
C ALA A 89 3.64 19.80 -8.32
N PHE A 90 4.52 18.87 -7.96
CA PHE A 90 5.60 19.07 -6.98
C PHE A 90 6.95 18.59 -7.52
N PRO A 91 7.49 19.22 -8.60
CA PRO A 91 8.63 18.70 -9.36
C PRO A 91 9.94 18.61 -8.56
N GLY A 92 10.03 19.33 -7.45
CA GLY A 92 11.21 19.26 -6.55
C GLY A 92 11.12 18.23 -5.44
N HIS A 93 10.00 17.48 -5.35
CA HIS A 93 9.78 16.52 -4.25
C HIS A 93 9.77 15.07 -4.76
N PRO A 94 10.59 14.18 -4.15
CA PRO A 94 10.67 12.79 -4.55
C PRO A 94 9.48 11.97 -4.05
N PHE A 95 8.82 11.25 -4.97
CA PHE A 95 7.71 10.35 -4.67
C PHE A 95 8.03 8.90 -5.01
N VAL A 96 7.75 8.00 -4.08
CA VAL A 96 7.72 6.54 -4.29
C VAL A 96 6.29 6.10 -4.42
N GLY A 97 5.94 5.48 -5.53
CA GLY A 97 4.62 4.89 -5.75
C GLY A 97 4.60 3.40 -5.42
N THR A 98 3.40 2.90 -5.25
CA THR A 98 3.10 1.48 -5.07
C THR A 98 2.36 0.95 -6.29
N VAL A 99 2.82 -0.16 -6.81
CA VAL A 99 2.22 -0.80 -7.99
C VAL A 99 2.03 -2.29 -7.76
N PRO A 100 1.03 -2.92 -8.40
CA PRO A 100 0.86 -4.36 -8.32
C PRO A 100 2.13 -5.12 -8.74
N ALA A 101 2.52 -6.12 -7.96
CA ALA A 101 3.76 -6.89 -8.15
C ALA A 101 3.62 -7.92 -9.30
N ILE A 102 3.18 -7.45 -10.49
CA ILE A 102 2.88 -8.31 -11.66
C ILE A 102 4.16 -8.92 -12.23
N LYS A 103 5.24 -8.13 -12.34
CA LYS A 103 6.52 -8.62 -12.86
C LYS A 103 7.06 -9.80 -12.05
N PRO A 104 7.28 -9.69 -10.73
CA PRO A 104 7.77 -10.83 -9.95
C PRO A 104 6.80 -12.01 -9.92
N ALA A 105 5.49 -11.78 -10.05
CA ALA A 105 4.53 -12.87 -10.19
C ALA A 105 4.70 -13.63 -11.50
N ALA A 106 4.83 -12.91 -12.62
CA ALA A 106 5.04 -13.51 -13.93
C ALA A 106 6.38 -14.27 -14.05
N GLU A 107 7.41 -13.81 -13.34
CA GLU A 107 8.72 -14.49 -13.31
C GLU A 107 8.73 -15.75 -12.42
N ARG A 108 7.85 -15.83 -11.42
CA ARG A 108 7.86 -16.92 -10.41
C ARG A 108 6.79 -17.98 -10.64
N THR A 109 5.72 -17.66 -11.37
CA THR A 109 4.65 -18.64 -11.63
C THR A 109 5.16 -19.86 -12.38
N ARG A 110 4.69 -21.03 -11.98
CA ARG A 110 4.98 -22.33 -12.61
C ARG A 110 3.81 -22.78 -13.49
N SER A 111 2.58 -22.45 -13.07
CA SER A 111 1.37 -22.80 -13.79
C SER A 111 1.08 -21.85 -14.96
N GLY A 112 1.61 -20.63 -14.91
CA GLY A 112 1.24 -19.53 -15.79
C GLY A 112 -0.11 -18.89 -15.45
N LEU A 113 -0.79 -19.32 -14.36
CA LEU A 113 -2.06 -18.76 -13.89
C LEU A 113 -1.81 -17.90 -12.66
N VAL A 114 -1.91 -16.58 -12.84
CA VAL A 114 -1.68 -15.57 -11.79
C VAL A 114 -2.95 -14.80 -11.54
N SER A 115 -3.31 -14.59 -10.28
CA SER A 115 -4.40 -13.69 -9.91
C SER A 115 -3.86 -12.41 -9.27
N VAL A 116 -4.45 -11.28 -9.59
CA VAL A 116 -4.18 -9.98 -8.98
C VAL A 116 -5.41 -9.56 -8.19
N LEU A 117 -5.31 -9.64 -6.86
CA LEU A 117 -6.37 -9.27 -5.94
C LEU A 117 -6.16 -7.79 -5.54
N ALA A 118 -7.13 -6.95 -5.88
CA ALA A 118 -7.03 -5.51 -5.73
C ALA A 118 -8.38 -4.87 -5.38
N THR A 119 -8.41 -3.57 -5.16
CA THR A 119 -9.67 -2.82 -5.14
C THR A 119 -10.22 -2.67 -6.56
N PRO A 120 -11.54 -2.48 -6.73
CA PRO A 120 -12.14 -2.28 -8.06
C PRO A 120 -11.52 -1.10 -8.82
N GLY A 121 -11.15 -0.03 -8.10
CA GLY A 121 -10.42 1.10 -8.68
C GLY A 121 -9.11 0.67 -9.35
N THR A 122 -8.26 -0.08 -8.64
CA THR A 122 -6.97 -0.57 -9.16
C THR A 122 -7.15 -1.53 -10.35
N VAL A 123 -8.15 -2.43 -10.30
CA VAL A 123 -8.45 -3.38 -11.38
C VAL A 123 -8.82 -2.67 -12.68
N ARG A 124 -9.60 -1.59 -12.61
CA ARG A 124 -10.06 -0.84 -13.78
C ARG A 124 -9.01 0.05 -14.43
N ARG A 125 -7.88 0.33 -13.75
CA ARG A 125 -6.84 1.24 -14.25
C ARG A 125 -6.17 0.71 -15.52
N GLN A 126 -5.98 1.60 -16.49
CA GLN A 126 -5.18 1.31 -17.67
C GLN A 126 -3.75 0.93 -17.27
N TYR A 127 -3.18 1.63 -16.30
CA TYR A 127 -1.86 1.35 -15.74
C TYR A 127 -1.69 -0.13 -15.33
N THR A 128 -2.70 -0.74 -14.69
CA THR A 128 -2.64 -2.17 -14.31
C THR A 128 -2.61 -3.08 -15.54
N ARG A 129 -3.38 -2.74 -16.58
CA ARG A 129 -3.38 -3.48 -17.86
C ARG A 129 -2.05 -3.36 -18.58
N ASP A 130 -1.44 -2.18 -18.57
CA ASP A 130 -0.15 -1.91 -19.20
C ASP A 130 0.98 -2.70 -18.52
N LEU A 131 0.95 -2.83 -17.19
CA LEU A 131 1.86 -3.70 -16.45
C LEU A 131 1.72 -5.16 -16.88
N ILE A 132 0.49 -5.67 -17.03
CA ILE A 132 0.23 -7.04 -17.50
C ILE A 132 0.76 -7.21 -18.92
N GLY A 133 0.43 -6.27 -19.82
CA GLY A 133 0.87 -6.27 -21.22
C GLY A 133 2.39 -6.19 -21.37
N THR A 134 3.07 -5.58 -20.41
CA THR A 134 4.54 -5.45 -20.42
C THR A 134 5.23 -6.69 -19.86
N TRP A 135 4.76 -7.21 -18.71
CA TRP A 135 5.53 -8.17 -17.92
C TRP A 135 4.95 -9.58 -17.90
N ALA A 136 3.64 -9.75 -18.16
CA ALA A 136 2.95 -11.02 -17.98
C ALA A 136 2.32 -11.57 -19.27
N ARG A 137 2.89 -11.27 -20.45
CA ARG A 137 2.36 -11.68 -21.76
C ARG A 137 2.21 -13.20 -21.94
N LYS A 138 3.00 -13.97 -21.22
CA LYS A 138 2.98 -15.46 -21.27
C LYS A 138 2.11 -16.08 -20.18
N CYS A 139 1.51 -15.25 -19.32
CA CYS A 139 0.68 -15.67 -18.21
C CYS A 139 -0.79 -15.37 -18.50
N HIS A 140 -1.67 -16.22 -17.99
CA HIS A 140 -3.08 -15.88 -17.85
C HIS A 140 -3.24 -15.10 -16.53
N VAL A 141 -3.47 -13.80 -16.62
CA VAL A 141 -3.62 -12.92 -15.44
C VAL A 141 -5.08 -12.64 -15.22
N ARG A 142 -5.61 -13.12 -14.09
CA ARG A 142 -6.96 -12.82 -13.62
C ARG A 142 -6.95 -11.62 -12.71
N LEU A 143 -7.67 -10.56 -13.08
CA LEU A 143 -7.91 -9.40 -12.24
C LEU A 143 -9.14 -9.63 -11.37
N VAL A 144 -8.99 -9.54 -10.04
CA VAL A 144 -10.05 -9.72 -9.05
C VAL A 144 -10.19 -8.46 -8.22
N GLY A 145 -11.33 -7.77 -8.36
CA GLY A 145 -11.67 -6.60 -7.55
C GLY A 145 -12.48 -7.02 -6.34
N SER A 146 -12.06 -6.61 -5.15
CA SER A 146 -12.81 -6.80 -3.91
C SER A 146 -13.22 -5.44 -3.34
N ASP A 147 -14.53 -5.27 -3.14
CA ASP A 147 -15.11 -4.06 -2.54
C ASP A 147 -15.02 -4.08 -1.00
N ARG A 148 -14.96 -5.26 -0.39
CA ARG A 148 -15.11 -5.43 1.07
C ARG A 148 -13.81 -5.74 1.79
N LEU A 149 -12.81 -6.33 1.11
CA LEU A 149 -11.65 -6.90 1.77
C LEU A 149 -10.79 -5.85 2.51
N ALA A 150 -10.72 -4.61 2.01
CA ALA A 150 -10.04 -3.53 2.70
C ALA A 150 -10.74 -3.16 4.02
N ALA A 151 -12.07 -3.04 4.00
CA ALA A 151 -12.87 -2.78 5.21
C ALA A 151 -12.79 -3.94 6.21
N LEU A 152 -12.80 -5.20 5.74
CA LEU A 152 -12.59 -6.38 6.60
C LEU A 152 -11.20 -6.36 7.27
N ALA A 153 -10.18 -5.89 6.57
CA ALA A 153 -8.84 -5.73 7.14
C ALA A 153 -8.79 -4.62 8.21
N GLU A 154 -9.46 -3.48 7.97
CA GLU A 154 -9.60 -2.41 8.97
C GLU A 154 -10.27 -2.92 10.25
N THR A 155 -11.40 -3.63 10.12
CA THR A 155 -12.11 -4.24 11.24
C THR A 155 -11.21 -5.24 11.97
N TYR A 156 -10.57 -6.15 11.23
CA TYR A 156 -9.69 -7.16 11.81
C TYR A 156 -8.56 -6.57 12.64
N MET A 157 -7.94 -5.50 12.16
CA MET A 157 -6.83 -4.85 12.87
C MET A 157 -7.28 -4.10 14.13
N ARG A 158 -8.51 -3.60 14.17
CA ARG A 158 -9.07 -2.89 15.34
C ARG A 158 -9.69 -3.83 16.36
N GLU A 159 -10.40 -4.86 15.90
CA GLU A 159 -11.23 -5.74 16.74
C GLU A 159 -10.59 -7.10 16.99
N GLY A 160 -9.57 -7.49 16.21
CA GLY A 160 -8.90 -8.80 16.32
C GLY A 160 -9.70 -9.96 15.72
N PHE A 161 -10.86 -9.69 15.11
CA PHE A 161 -11.75 -10.68 14.53
C PHE A 161 -12.19 -10.33 13.11
N VAL A 162 -12.31 -11.34 12.26
CA VAL A 162 -12.94 -11.26 10.94
C VAL A 162 -13.61 -12.60 10.63
N GLU A 163 -14.77 -12.54 10.01
CA GLU A 163 -15.50 -13.73 9.60
C GLU A 163 -14.77 -14.43 8.44
N GLU A 164 -14.37 -15.68 8.63
CA GLU A 164 -13.62 -16.46 7.63
C GLU A 164 -14.44 -16.68 6.33
N ALA A 165 -15.76 -16.82 6.44
CA ALA A 165 -16.64 -16.95 5.28
C ALA A 165 -16.62 -15.70 4.40
N ALA A 166 -16.59 -14.50 5.01
CA ALA A 166 -16.49 -13.25 4.29
C ALA A 166 -15.14 -13.13 3.55
N VAL A 167 -14.03 -13.48 4.21
CA VAL A 167 -12.70 -13.50 3.58
C VAL A 167 -12.68 -14.50 2.41
N ARG A 168 -13.20 -15.73 2.64
CA ARG A 168 -13.28 -16.75 1.59
C ARG A 168 -14.05 -16.28 0.36
N ALA A 169 -15.20 -15.65 0.54
CA ALA A 169 -16.02 -15.15 -0.56
C ALA A 169 -15.27 -14.13 -1.43
N GLU A 170 -14.51 -13.22 -0.80
CA GLU A 170 -13.75 -12.18 -1.52
C GLU A 170 -12.54 -12.74 -2.28
N ILE A 171 -11.88 -13.79 -1.78
CA ILE A 171 -10.72 -14.38 -2.45
C ILE A 171 -11.08 -15.51 -3.43
N ALA A 172 -12.25 -16.12 -3.32
CA ALA A 172 -12.65 -17.26 -4.15
C ALA A 172 -12.46 -17.03 -5.66
N PRO A 173 -12.77 -15.84 -6.23
CA PRO A 173 -12.55 -15.59 -7.65
C PRO A 173 -11.07 -15.61 -8.09
N CYS A 174 -10.11 -15.58 -7.14
CA CYS A 174 -8.69 -15.70 -7.47
C CYS A 174 -8.27 -17.12 -7.84
N PHE A 175 -9.06 -18.11 -7.48
CA PHE A 175 -8.72 -19.52 -7.63
C PHE A 175 -9.39 -20.08 -8.87
N ILE A 176 -8.61 -20.21 -9.95
CA ILE A 176 -9.09 -20.75 -11.24
C ILE A 176 -8.29 -21.99 -11.60
N GLU A 177 -8.97 -22.92 -12.24
CA GLU A 177 -8.41 -24.08 -12.91
C GLU A 177 -8.60 -23.92 -14.41
N GLN A 178 -7.56 -24.16 -15.18
CA GLN A 178 -7.59 -24.14 -16.63
C GLN A 178 -6.62 -25.18 -17.19
N ASP A 179 -7.12 -26.11 -18.00
CA ASP A 179 -6.34 -27.17 -18.65
C ASP A 179 -5.51 -28.01 -17.66
N GLY A 180 -6.09 -28.35 -16.50
CA GLY A 180 -5.43 -29.10 -15.44
C GLY A 180 -4.36 -28.31 -14.68
N ARG A 181 -4.23 -27.01 -14.93
CA ARG A 181 -3.37 -26.09 -14.19
C ARG A 181 -4.21 -25.24 -13.23
N PHE A 182 -3.63 -24.89 -12.12
CA PHE A 182 -4.28 -24.13 -11.05
C PHE A 182 -3.57 -22.80 -10.82
N THR A 183 -4.31 -21.77 -10.38
CA THR A 183 -3.67 -20.55 -9.88
C THR A 183 -2.64 -20.93 -8.83
N ASP A 184 -1.38 -20.51 -9.02
CA ASP A 184 -0.29 -20.78 -8.09
C ASP A 184 0.25 -19.50 -7.42
N ILE A 185 -0.10 -18.33 -7.95
CA ILE A 185 0.29 -17.05 -7.39
C ILE A 185 -0.91 -16.10 -7.28
N VAL A 186 -1.06 -15.46 -6.12
CA VAL A 186 -1.98 -14.34 -5.90
C VAL A 186 -1.18 -13.10 -5.48
N VAL A 187 -1.24 -12.05 -6.28
CA VAL A 187 -0.63 -10.75 -5.99
C VAL A 187 -1.57 -9.94 -5.10
N LEU A 188 -1.09 -9.49 -3.94
CA LEU A 188 -1.81 -8.61 -3.03
C LEU A 188 -1.63 -7.14 -3.48
N ALA A 189 -2.51 -6.67 -4.34
CA ALA A 189 -2.44 -5.32 -4.92
C ALA A 189 -3.30 -4.29 -4.14
N CYS A 190 -3.33 -4.43 -2.83
CA CYS A 190 -3.88 -3.48 -1.87
C CYS A 190 -3.12 -3.63 -0.56
N THR A 191 -2.70 -2.53 0.03
CA THR A 191 -1.91 -2.47 1.28
C THR A 191 -2.61 -3.05 2.50
N HIS A 192 -3.93 -3.13 2.48
CA HIS A 192 -4.72 -3.73 3.56
C HIS A 192 -4.66 -5.28 3.57
N TYR A 193 -4.51 -5.89 2.41
CA TYR A 193 -4.68 -7.34 2.26
C TYR A 193 -3.63 -8.19 2.99
N PRO A 194 -2.36 -7.78 3.14
CA PRO A 194 -1.39 -8.54 3.91
C PRO A 194 -1.78 -8.76 5.37
N PHE A 195 -2.61 -7.90 5.98
CA PHE A 195 -3.13 -8.11 7.33
C PHE A 195 -4.02 -9.37 7.42
N LEU A 196 -4.69 -9.73 6.33
CA LEU A 196 -5.57 -10.89 6.25
C LEU A 196 -4.92 -12.14 5.67
N VAL A 197 -3.62 -12.09 5.29
CA VAL A 197 -2.98 -13.20 4.54
C VAL A 197 -3.08 -14.55 5.25
N ASN A 198 -2.99 -14.58 6.58
CA ASN A 198 -3.14 -15.83 7.34
C ASN A 198 -4.58 -16.37 7.31
N ARG A 199 -5.59 -15.48 7.27
CA ARG A 199 -6.99 -15.86 7.10
C ARG A 199 -7.25 -16.35 5.68
N MET A 200 -6.67 -15.67 4.68
CA MET A 200 -6.74 -16.09 3.29
C MET A 200 -6.11 -17.47 3.07
N ARG A 201 -4.92 -17.72 3.64
CA ARG A 201 -4.26 -19.04 3.57
C ARG A 201 -5.12 -20.16 4.14
N LYS A 202 -5.81 -19.91 5.25
CA LYS A 202 -6.72 -20.88 5.90
C LYS A 202 -7.94 -21.19 5.05
N THR A 203 -8.45 -20.21 4.31
CA THR A 203 -9.72 -20.31 3.58
C THR A 203 -9.54 -20.58 2.09
N ALA A 204 -8.30 -20.54 1.58
CA ALA A 204 -7.96 -20.87 0.22
C ALA A 204 -8.27 -22.35 -0.11
N PRO A 205 -8.83 -22.65 -1.29
CA PRO A 205 -9.15 -24.03 -1.69
C PRO A 205 -7.92 -24.90 -1.94
N TRP A 206 -6.78 -24.28 -2.27
CA TRP A 206 -5.46 -24.90 -2.41
C TRP A 206 -4.34 -23.89 -2.11
N PRO A 207 -3.12 -24.38 -1.79
CA PRO A 207 -1.99 -23.50 -1.52
C PRO A 207 -1.59 -22.66 -2.74
N VAL A 208 -1.28 -21.38 -2.50
CA VAL A 208 -0.71 -20.45 -3.49
C VAL A 208 0.36 -19.59 -2.84
N ASP A 209 1.27 -19.06 -3.66
CA ASP A 209 2.17 -18.00 -3.22
C ASP A 209 1.42 -16.65 -3.18
N TRP A 210 1.42 -16.00 -2.02
CA TRP A 210 0.87 -14.66 -1.83
C TRP A 210 2.01 -13.64 -1.95
N ILE A 211 1.98 -12.81 -2.99
CA ILE A 211 3.01 -11.80 -3.21
C ILE A 211 2.58 -10.46 -2.62
N ASP A 212 3.29 -10.03 -1.58
CA ASP A 212 3.16 -8.71 -0.96
C ASP A 212 4.28 -7.79 -1.49
N PRO A 213 3.98 -6.60 -2.04
CA PRO A 213 4.98 -5.67 -2.55
C PRO A 213 5.65 -4.82 -1.45
N ALA A 214 5.26 -4.91 -0.19
CA ALA A 214 5.65 -3.98 0.87
C ALA A 214 7.18 -3.83 1.02
N GLU A 215 7.93 -4.93 1.02
CA GLU A 215 9.40 -4.90 1.10
C GLU A 215 10.02 -4.20 -0.12
N ALA A 216 9.53 -4.48 -1.32
CA ALA A 216 10.04 -3.86 -2.55
C ALA A 216 9.82 -2.33 -2.56
N ILE A 217 8.67 -1.88 -2.05
CA ILE A 217 8.36 -0.45 -1.88
C ILE A 217 9.32 0.19 -0.88
N ALA A 218 9.54 -0.46 0.27
CA ALA A 218 10.45 0.03 1.30
C ALA A 218 11.90 0.10 0.79
N ARG A 219 12.37 -0.88 0.02
CA ARG A 219 13.68 -0.86 -0.64
C ARG A 219 13.81 0.29 -1.65
N ARG A 220 12.76 0.55 -2.43
CA ARG A 220 12.75 1.69 -3.35
C ARG A 220 12.80 3.03 -2.60
N ALA A 221 12.09 3.13 -1.47
CA ALA A 221 12.13 4.31 -0.60
C ALA A 221 13.54 4.54 -0.03
N LEU A 222 14.20 3.48 0.45
CA LEU A 222 15.58 3.54 0.93
C LEU A 222 16.56 4.02 -0.15
N ALA A 223 16.46 3.45 -1.36
CA ALA A 223 17.32 3.83 -2.49
C ALA A 223 17.15 5.31 -2.86
N LEU A 224 15.90 5.76 -2.99
CA LEU A 224 15.60 7.16 -3.32
C LEU A 224 16.05 8.11 -2.20
N LEU A 225 15.90 7.71 -0.95
CA LEU A 225 16.35 8.50 0.21
C LEU A 225 17.87 8.68 0.22
N ALA A 226 18.63 7.64 -0.16
CA ALA A 226 20.09 7.73 -0.29
C ALA A 226 20.50 8.72 -1.39
N GLU A 227 19.78 8.78 -2.49
CA GLU A 227 20.00 9.77 -3.56
C GLU A 227 19.74 11.22 -3.07
N VAL A 228 18.71 11.41 -2.22
CA VAL A 228 18.31 12.73 -1.70
C VAL A 228 19.24 13.25 -0.60
N ASP A 229 19.67 12.39 0.31
CA ASP A 229 20.47 12.80 1.45
C ASP A 229 21.96 12.91 1.13
N GLY A 230 22.46 12.16 0.14
CA GLY A 230 23.88 12.07 -0.15
C GLY A 230 24.69 11.66 1.08
N GLU A 231 25.94 12.12 1.17
CA GLU A 231 26.84 11.85 2.32
C GLU A 231 26.49 12.66 3.58
N LYS A 232 25.57 13.62 3.51
CA LYS A 232 25.21 14.55 4.60
C LYS A 232 24.02 14.06 5.43
N ALA A 233 23.93 12.79 5.70
CA ALA A 233 22.90 12.27 6.57
C ALA A 233 23.04 12.82 8.00
N GLY A 234 22.16 13.76 8.38
CA GLY A 234 22.05 14.28 9.76
C GLY A 234 21.68 13.19 10.78
N LEU A 235 21.71 13.48 12.07
CA LEU A 235 21.24 12.55 13.11
C LEU A 235 19.71 12.48 13.12
N ARG A 236 19.16 11.36 13.62
CA ARG A 236 17.73 11.27 13.93
C ARG A 236 17.40 12.33 14.98
N GLY A 237 16.36 13.14 14.72
CA GLY A 237 15.83 14.06 15.70
C GLY A 237 15.16 13.32 16.87
N GLU A 238 14.95 14.02 17.97
CA GLU A 238 14.28 13.49 19.17
C GLU A 238 12.76 13.38 18.99
N GLU A 239 12.21 13.96 17.93
CA GLU A 239 10.79 13.93 17.67
C GLU A 239 10.26 12.52 17.41
N PRO A 240 9.08 12.16 17.98
CA PRO A 240 8.50 10.84 17.78
C PRO A 240 8.02 10.66 16.34
N ASP A 241 7.87 9.41 15.93
CA ASP A 241 7.14 9.06 14.73
C ASP A 241 5.64 9.35 14.93
N LEU A 242 5.00 9.95 13.93
CA LEU A 242 3.63 10.43 14.03
C LEU A 242 2.66 9.62 13.19
N ALA A 243 1.45 9.41 13.70
CA ALA A 243 0.27 9.04 12.93
C ALA A 243 -0.69 10.22 12.85
N VAL A 244 -1.05 10.61 11.64
CA VAL A 244 -1.96 11.72 11.34
C VAL A 244 -3.19 11.15 10.65
N PHE A 245 -4.37 11.49 11.17
CA PHE A 245 -5.65 11.10 10.62
C PHE A 245 -6.34 12.34 10.03
N THR A 246 -6.73 12.28 8.75
CA THR A 246 -7.38 13.45 8.11
C THR A 246 -8.77 13.72 8.66
N SER A 247 -9.45 12.73 9.24
CA SER A 247 -10.70 12.93 9.99
C SER A 247 -10.52 13.75 11.28
N GLY A 248 -9.27 13.91 11.74
CA GLY A 248 -8.97 14.50 13.06
C GLY A 248 -9.43 13.63 14.24
N ARG A 249 -9.81 12.38 14.00
CA ARG A 249 -10.37 11.48 15.01
C ARG A 249 -9.51 10.22 15.10
N SER A 250 -9.22 9.80 16.33
CA SER A 250 -8.63 8.51 16.62
C SER A 250 -9.26 7.96 17.89
N ASP A 251 -9.96 6.84 17.77
CA ASP A 251 -10.49 6.14 18.94
C ASP A 251 -9.39 5.39 19.68
N PHE A 252 -9.76 4.76 20.81
CA PHE A 252 -8.80 4.01 21.62
C PHE A 252 -8.15 2.86 20.85
N ALA A 253 -8.94 2.10 20.07
CA ALA A 253 -8.44 0.95 19.31
C ALA A 253 -7.43 1.39 18.23
N THR A 254 -7.75 2.47 17.52
CA THR A 254 -6.86 3.07 16.52
C THR A 254 -5.56 3.58 17.14
N ARG A 255 -5.63 4.31 18.26
CA ARG A 255 -4.42 4.77 18.97
C ARG A 255 -3.54 3.62 19.44
N ARG A 256 -4.16 2.58 20.03
CA ARG A 256 -3.45 1.37 20.45
C ARG A 256 -2.78 0.65 19.27
N LEU A 257 -3.47 0.58 18.13
CA LEU A 257 -2.90 0.02 16.90
C LEU A 257 -1.67 0.83 16.47
N MET A 258 -1.77 2.16 16.39
CA MET A 258 -0.65 3.02 16.01
C MET A 258 0.55 2.86 16.95
N GLN A 259 0.30 2.81 18.25
CA GLN A 259 1.35 2.55 19.25
C GLN A 259 2.03 1.19 19.03
N GLY A 260 1.29 0.15 18.64
CA GLY A 260 1.86 -1.16 18.27
C GLY A 260 2.81 -1.10 17.07
N PHE A 261 2.64 -0.09 16.19
CA PHE A 261 3.54 0.23 15.10
C PHE A 261 4.57 1.33 15.48
N GLY A 262 4.68 1.70 16.76
CA GLY A 262 5.63 2.71 17.26
C GLY A 262 5.31 4.14 16.80
N LEU A 263 4.05 4.43 16.51
CA LEU A 263 3.57 5.75 16.11
C LEU A 263 2.81 6.40 17.26
N THR A 264 2.99 7.71 17.43
CA THR A 264 2.17 8.55 18.30
C THR A 264 1.07 9.19 17.46
N ALA A 265 -0.20 8.99 17.84
CA ALA A 265 -1.32 9.66 17.18
C ALA A 265 -1.28 11.15 17.49
N ALA A 266 -1.30 11.99 16.44
CA ALA A 266 -1.31 13.45 16.54
C ALA A 266 -2.73 13.98 16.71
#